data_29bf70186d2aac60d0d4b8e0b154a11d
#
_entry.id   29bf70186d2aac60d0d4b8e0b154a11d
#
_cell.length_a   1.000
_cell.length_b   1.000
_cell.length_c   1.000
_cell.angle_alpha   90.00
_cell.angle_beta   90.00
_cell.angle_gamma   90.00
#
_symmetry.space_group_name_H-M   'P 1'
#
loop_
_entity.id
_entity.type
_entity.pdbx_description
1 polymer ?
#
loop_
_entity_poly.entity_id
_entity_poly.type
_entity_poly.pdbx_seq_one_letter_code
_entity_poly.pdbx_strand_id
1 'polypeptide(L)'
;MKKFVCAVLGTAVSLVAAAEVVEWEFPRLGSCHEGLAFADGKTGVLVWGGGDTINLTVGRADLWDHRGGYPWTAEQSYTNIVAAVRSGDRDRLYGLFKKETPKGEPRNPYMLPLGRVVVKLQDGATLKRGELDPFTGLGKLILSDGKAIGLAMSKESGAFAMKFPEGVDFDATPHHCFEYNAEMAKQLKEIGFADAKFGTYEIPQGVARGFNWKIPGDKSVSLNLTFEKGVLALATSRGETGTECRTPCASFDKVKAESVAYWKAFWEKGARVKVPDPVIQRIFDYGMYRFGAMTDPDGIPAGLQGPWLEDDQLVPWNGDYHFNINVQECYSPAYRGGHFAHLKPLFRMIRTWWPKMRENARLFVGVEDGFLVPTAVDDRGTVLSCNWIFMMDHACTAWTAKMMYDYVKYSGDVAFLRSDAYPFMVGAMKVYRRMLAEDEGGKLMMPCGPSPEWGREDAQSSAGKNP
;
A
#
# COMPACT_ATOMS: atom_id res chain seq x y z
N MET A 1 -59.02 -4.52 -30.65
CA MET A 1 -57.58 -4.77 -30.39
C MET A 1 -57.37 -4.90 -28.90
N LYS A 2 -57.21 -6.11 -28.40
CA LYS A 2 -57.00 -6.41 -26.98
C LYS A 2 -55.51 -6.39 -26.70
N LYS A 3 -55.06 -5.52 -25.75
CA LYS A 3 -53.70 -5.51 -25.25
C LYS A 3 -53.49 -6.64 -24.24
N PHE A 4 -52.63 -7.57 -24.54
CA PHE A 4 -52.11 -8.52 -23.56
C PHE A 4 -50.98 -7.85 -22.79
N VAL A 5 -51.15 -7.72 -21.49
CA VAL A 5 -50.08 -7.37 -20.55
C VAL A 5 -49.54 -8.67 -19.97
N CYS A 6 -48.37 -9.09 -20.38
CA CYS A 6 -47.63 -10.15 -19.70
C CYS A 6 -46.92 -9.60 -18.50
N ALA A 7 -47.40 -9.92 -17.30
CA ALA A 7 -46.67 -9.70 -16.05
C ALA A 7 -45.70 -10.88 -15.87
N VAL A 8 -44.40 -10.61 -16.04
CA VAL A 8 -43.36 -11.56 -15.66
C VAL A 8 -43.05 -11.32 -14.19
N LEU A 9 -43.58 -12.15 -13.32
CA LEU A 9 -43.13 -12.25 -11.92
C LEU A 9 -41.77 -12.97 -11.93
N GLY A 10 -40.70 -12.19 -11.92
CA GLY A 10 -39.36 -12.68 -11.67
C GLY A 10 -39.19 -12.91 -10.17
N THR A 11 -39.32 -14.14 -9.70
CA THR A 11 -38.79 -14.57 -8.41
C THR A 11 -37.28 -14.54 -8.49
N ALA A 12 -36.67 -13.48 -7.95
CA ALA A 12 -35.25 -13.44 -7.72
C ALA A 12 -34.92 -14.46 -6.62
N VAL A 13 -34.57 -15.68 -7.01
CA VAL A 13 -33.93 -16.63 -6.12
C VAL A 13 -32.50 -16.08 -5.91
N SER A 14 -32.27 -15.44 -4.78
CA SER A 14 -30.93 -15.13 -4.29
C SER A 14 -30.22 -16.44 -3.96
N LEU A 15 -29.57 -17.03 -4.94
CA LEU A 15 -28.55 -18.02 -4.68
C LEU A 15 -27.37 -17.27 -4.02
N VAL A 16 -27.38 -17.22 -2.69
CA VAL A 16 -26.19 -16.96 -1.91
C VAL A 16 -25.30 -18.16 -2.18
N ALA A 17 -24.38 -18.03 -3.13
CA ALA A 17 -23.29 -18.99 -3.25
C ALA A 17 -22.60 -19.01 -1.89
N ALA A 18 -22.45 -20.18 -1.29
CA ALA A 18 -21.65 -20.32 -0.07
C ALA A 18 -20.28 -19.72 -0.37
N ALA A 19 -19.87 -18.75 0.46
CA ALA A 19 -18.58 -18.11 0.32
C ALA A 19 -17.51 -19.18 0.47
N GLU A 20 -16.62 -19.28 -0.52
CA GLU A 20 -15.51 -20.22 -0.42
C GLU A 20 -14.47 -19.58 0.52
N VAL A 21 -14.33 -20.18 1.71
CA VAL A 21 -13.37 -19.76 2.73
C VAL A 21 -11.97 -20.08 2.22
N VAL A 22 -11.05 -19.12 2.34
CA VAL A 22 -9.63 -19.34 2.03
C VAL A 22 -8.99 -19.99 3.25
N GLU A 23 -8.34 -21.14 3.05
CA GLU A 23 -7.74 -21.95 4.10
C GLU A 23 -6.22 -21.95 4.01
N TRP A 24 -5.56 -21.89 5.17
CA TRP A 24 -4.12 -22.04 5.34
C TRP A 24 -3.82 -23.16 6.32
N GLU A 25 -2.83 -23.97 6.02
CA GLU A 25 -2.32 -25.00 6.93
C GLU A 25 -1.15 -24.46 7.76
N PHE A 26 -1.14 -24.76 9.06
CA PHE A 26 -0.05 -24.46 9.97
C PHE A 26 0.67 -25.77 10.38
N PRO A 27 2.00 -25.77 10.54
CA PRO A 27 2.95 -24.68 10.36
C PRO A 27 3.41 -24.60 8.89
N ARG A 28 2.88 -23.72 8.12
CA ARG A 28 3.31 -23.57 6.72
C ARG A 28 4.36 -22.49 6.54
N LEU A 29 4.73 -21.74 7.60
CA LEU A 29 5.12 -20.38 7.40
C LEU A 29 6.33 -20.01 8.23
N GLY A 30 7.45 -20.03 7.57
CA GLY A 30 8.63 -19.30 8.01
C GLY A 30 8.54 -17.79 7.79
N SER A 31 7.45 -17.30 7.20
CA SER A 31 7.32 -15.91 6.76
C SER A 31 5.90 -15.35 6.95
N CYS A 32 5.81 -14.07 7.27
CA CYS A 32 4.54 -13.35 7.40
C CYS A 32 3.76 -13.23 6.08
N HIS A 33 4.42 -13.37 4.92
CA HIS A 33 3.80 -13.23 3.60
C HIS A 33 2.71 -14.26 3.29
N GLU A 34 2.78 -15.41 3.92
CA GLU A 34 1.79 -16.47 3.71
C GLU A 34 0.67 -16.42 4.75
N GLY A 35 0.70 -15.44 5.67
CA GLY A 35 -0.27 -15.28 6.73
C GLY A 35 -1.64 -14.80 6.27
N LEU A 36 -2.62 -14.92 7.17
CA LEU A 36 -3.94 -14.31 7.02
C LEU A 36 -3.79 -12.78 7.08
N ALA A 37 -4.18 -12.09 6.01
CA ALA A 37 -3.98 -10.66 5.88
C ALA A 37 -5.24 -9.87 6.26
N PHE A 38 -5.13 -9.01 7.28
CA PHE A 38 -6.17 -8.08 7.70
C PHE A 38 -5.65 -6.65 7.53
N ALA A 39 -6.53 -5.71 7.15
CA ALA A 39 -6.19 -4.29 7.15
C ALA A 39 -7.42 -3.39 7.21
N ASP A 40 -7.21 -2.16 7.72
CA ASP A 40 -8.20 -1.09 7.75
C ASP A 40 -7.93 0.04 6.73
N GLY A 41 -6.97 -0.19 5.83
CA GLY A 41 -6.47 0.82 4.87
C GLY A 41 -5.32 1.67 5.40
N LYS A 42 -5.00 1.58 6.69
CA LYS A 42 -3.86 2.26 7.35
C LYS A 42 -2.96 1.28 8.06
N THR A 43 -3.55 0.47 8.94
CA THR A 43 -2.88 -0.59 9.70
C THR A 43 -3.11 -1.92 9.00
N GLY A 44 -2.05 -2.69 8.83
CA GLY A 44 -2.10 -4.06 8.36
C GLY A 44 -1.67 -5.02 9.46
N VAL A 45 -2.31 -6.17 9.52
CA VAL A 45 -1.96 -7.27 10.42
C VAL A 45 -1.86 -8.55 9.61
N LEU A 46 -0.70 -9.20 9.66
CA LEU A 46 -0.46 -10.52 9.08
C LEU A 46 -0.42 -11.55 10.20
N VAL A 47 -1.36 -12.50 10.17
CA VAL A 47 -1.48 -13.54 11.20
C VAL A 47 -0.85 -14.83 10.70
N TRP A 48 0.22 -15.29 11.35
CA TRP A 48 1.00 -16.44 10.93
C TRP A 48 1.65 -17.15 12.13
N GLY A 49 2.33 -18.25 11.92
CA GLY A 49 3.00 -18.98 12.98
C GLY A 49 2.80 -20.50 12.91
N GLY A 50 2.97 -21.19 14.03
CA GLY A 50 2.83 -22.63 14.13
C GLY A 50 3.10 -23.14 15.54
N GLY A 51 2.74 -24.39 15.81
CA GLY A 51 2.81 -24.93 17.15
C GLY A 51 1.96 -24.12 18.12
N ASP A 52 2.55 -23.71 19.22
CA ASP A 52 1.93 -22.89 20.26
C ASP A 52 2.02 -21.37 20.01
N THR A 53 2.60 -20.96 18.89
CA THR A 53 2.95 -19.56 18.64
C THR A 53 2.14 -18.95 17.49
N ILE A 54 1.46 -17.83 17.76
CA ILE A 54 0.82 -16.98 16.77
C ILE A 54 1.61 -15.68 16.70
N ASN A 55 2.03 -15.29 15.50
CA ASN A 55 2.65 -14.01 15.23
C ASN A 55 1.64 -13.08 14.54
N LEU A 56 1.56 -11.86 15.03
CA LEU A 56 0.80 -10.77 14.39
C LEU A 56 1.81 -9.72 13.93
N THR A 57 2.29 -9.83 12.70
CA THR A 57 3.15 -8.77 12.12
C THR A 57 2.30 -7.56 11.80
N VAL A 58 2.67 -6.41 12.34
CA VAL A 58 1.89 -5.17 12.27
C VAL A 58 2.66 -4.13 11.48
N GLY A 59 2.01 -3.59 10.45
CA GLY A 59 2.54 -2.51 9.62
C GLY A 59 1.57 -1.34 9.51
N ARG A 60 2.05 -0.21 8.95
CA ARG A 60 1.22 0.97 8.68
C ARG A 60 1.61 1.60 7.35
N ALA A 61 0.62 1.94 6.53
CA ALA A 61 0.81 2.59 5.24
C ALA A 61 1.33 4.03 5.33
N ASP A 62 1.21 4.69 6.49
CA ASP A 62 1.66 6.06 6.75
C ASP A 62 2.90 6.15 7.65
N LEU A 63 3.61 5.06 7.85
CA LEU A 63 4.81 5.05 8.66
C LEU A 63 6.06 5.19 7.80
N TRP A 64 6.50 6.44 7.62
CA TRP A 64 7.64 6.80 6.79
C TRP A 64 8.74 7.50 7.58
N ASP A 65 9.99 7.30 7.18
CA ASP A 65 11.04 8.30 7.32
C ASP A 65 11.02 9.17 6.06
N HIS A 66 10.62 10.42 6.17
CA HIS A 66 10.50 11.34 5.04
C HIS A 66 11.77 12.11 4.72
N ARG A 67 12.87 11.84 5.41
CA ARG A 67 14.12 12.56 5.26
C ARG A 67 14.90 12.09 4.03
N GLY A 68 15.72 12.97 3.48
CA GLY A 68 16.50 12.70 2.28
C GLY A 68 15.72 12.92 0.99
N GLY A 69 16.02 12.13 -0.04
CA GLY A 69 15.40 12.19 -1.38
C GLY A 69 16.29 12.80 -2.45
N TYR A 70 15.82 12.75 -3.68
CA TYR A 70 16.54 13.17 -4.88
C TYR A 70 15.76 14.24 -5.64
N PRO A 71 15.85 15.53 -5.22
CA PRO A 71 15.21 16.60 -5.97
C PRO A 71 15.77 16.66 -7.40
N TRP A 72 14.90 16.92 -8.35
CA TRP A 72 15.31 17.14 -9.74
C TRP A 72 16.17 18.39 -9.83
N THR A 73 17.17 18.39 -10.74
CA THR A 73 18.05 19.53 -10.96
C THR A 73 18.03 19.96 -12.43
N ALA A 74 18.43 21.19 -12.74
CA ALA A 74 18.49 21.70 -14.10
C ALA A 74 19.51 20.92 -14.98
N GLU A 75 20.54 20.32 -14.36
CA GLU A 75 21.51 19.48 -15.07
C GLU A 75 20.86 18.21 -15.64
N GLN A 76 19.83 17.69 -14.98
CA GLN A 76 19.06 16.52 -15.40
C GLN A 76 17.98 16.86 -16.44
N SER A 77 18.20 17.92 -17.23
CA SER A 77 17.28 18.26 -18.31
C SER A 77 17.28 17.22 -19.41
N TYR A 78 16.14 17.07 -20.08
CA TYR A 78 15.99 16.13 -21.21
C TYR A 78 17.02 16.38 -22.31
N THR A 79 17.33 17.63 -22.58
CA THR A 79 18.35 18.04 -23.55
C THR A 79 19.73 17.50 -23.18
N ASN A 80 20.14 17.62 -21.91
CA ASN A 80 21.44 17.12 -21.45
C ASN A 80 21.51 15.60 -21.51
N ILE A 81 20.41 14.93 -21.15
CA ILE A 81 20.30 13.47 -21.20
C ILE A 81 20.38 12.98 -22.63
N VAL A 82 19.60 13.57 -23.56
CA VAL A 82 19.65 13.24 -24.99
C VAL A 82 21.06 13.46 -25.57
N ALA A 83 21.74 14.55 -25.20
CA ALA A 83 23.10 14.83 -25.63
C ALA A 83 24.11 13.77 -25.14
N ALA A 84 24.03 13.37 -23.88
CA ALA A 84 24.88 12.32 -23.29
C ALA A 84 24.63 10.96 -23.94
N VAL A 85 23.37 10.59 -24.17
CA VAL A 85 23.00 9.33 -24.83
C VAL A 85 23.48 9.31 -26.29
N ARG A 86 23.28 10.40 -27.04
CA ARG A 86 23.70 10.49 -28.45
C ARG A 86 25.22 10.47 -28.66
N SER A 87 25.98 11.07 -27.74
CA SER A 87 27.44 11.03 -27.77
C SER A 87 28.03 9.68 -27.33
N GLY A 88 27.23 8.79 -26.75
CA GLY A 88 27.70 7.55 -26.15
C GLY A 88 28.48 7.73 -24.85
N ASP A 89 28.47 8.94 -24.29
CA ASP A 89 29.18 9.28 -23.07
C ASP A 89 28.39 8.81 -21.82
N ARG A 90 28.62 7.55 -21.45
CA ARG A 90 27.98 6.90 -20.31
C ARG A 90 28.36 7.56 -18.97
N ASP A 91 29.61 7.96 -18.84
CA ASP A 91 30.09 8.57 -17.58
C ASP A 91 29.39 9.92 -17.35
N ARG A 92 29.25 10.72 -18.40
CA ARG A 92 28.45 11.95 -18.35
C ARG A 92 27.00 11.65 -18.00
N LEU A 93 26.36 10.65 -18.63
CA LEU A 93 24.98 10.29 -18.38
C LEU A 93 24.76 9.90 -16.89
N TYR A 94 25.60 9.00 -16.39
CA TYR A 94 25.50 8.58 -14.98
C TYR A 94 25.90 9.69 -14.01
N GLY A 95 26.84 10.53 -14.40
CA GLY A 95 27.27 11.69 -13.61
C GLY A 95 26.14 12.68 -13.34
N LEU A 96 25.22 12.88 -14.27
CA LEU A 96 24.04 13.73 -14.09
C LEU A 96 23.15 13.28 -12.91
N PHE A 97 23.16 11.99 -12.57
CA PHE A 97 22.31 11.40 -11.53
C PHE A 97 23.09 10.97 -10.29
N LYS A 98 24.40 11.24 -10.25
CA LYS A 98 25.21 10.90 -9.08
C LYS A 98 24.87 11.83 -7.92
N LYS A 99 24.49 11.26 -6.80
CA LYS A 99 24.32 11.98 -5.54
C LYS A 99 25.12 11.26 -4.45
N GLU A 100 25.94 12.00 -3.76
CA GLU A 100 26.61 11.54 -2.55
C GLU A 100 25.78 11.93 -1.33
N THR A 101 25.58 10.99 -0.44
CA THR A 101 24.91 11.24 0.85
C THR A 101 25.97 11.20 1.94
N PRO A 102 26.11 12.26 2.77
CA PRO A 102 27.04 12.25 3.88
C PRO A 102 26.75 11.09 4.84
N LYS A 103 27.81 10.57 5.46
CA LYS A 103 27.66 9.51 6.44
C LYS A 103 26.81 9.97 7.63
N GLY A 104 25.86 9.16 8.03
CA GLY A 104 24.93 9.45 9.13
C GLY A 104 23.71 10.29 8.73
N GLU A 105 23.57 10.62 7.44
CA GLU A 105 22.38 11.26 6.91
C GLU A 105 21.48 10.27 6.16
N PRO A 106 20.15 10.43 6.24
CA PRO A 106 19.23 9.58 5.48
C PRO A 106 19.36 9.87 3.98
N ARG A 107 19.49 8.79 3.19
CA ARG A 107 19.68 8.89 1.74
C ARG A 107 18.39 9.31 1.02
N ASN A 108 17.31 8.65 1.32
CA ASN A 108 16.00 8.82 0.72
C ASN A 108 14.89 8.38 1.68
N PRO A 109 13.67 8.87 1.49
CA PRO A 109 12.53 8.39 2.25
C PRO A 109 12.30 6.90 2.08
N TYR A 110 11.78 6.24 3.11
CA TYR A 110 11.30 4.86 3.04
C TYR A 110 10.27 4.56 4.12
N MET A 111 9.41 3.59 3.82
CA MET A 111 8.48 3.06 4.80
C MET A 111 9.23 2.26 5.85
N LEU A 112 8.78 2.40 7.09
CA LEU A 112 9.41 1.78 8.24
C LEU A 112 8.62 0.55 8.69
N PRO A 113 9.29 -0.56 9.00
CA PRO A 113 8.68 -1.67 9.72
C PRO A 113 8.28 -1.21 11.12
N LEU A 114 7.19 -1.76 11.67
CA LEU A 114 6.75 -1.40 13.02
C LEU A 114 7.15 -2.46 14.04
N GLY A 115 6.72 -3.70 13.83
CA GLY A 115 6.99 -4.80 14.74
C GLY A 115 5.91 -5.87 14.72
N ARG A 116 5.90 -6.72 15.72
CA ARG A 116 4.90 -7.78 15.85
C ARG A 116 4.41 -7.96 17.28
N VAL A 117 3.27 -8.64 17.40
CA VAL A 117 2.81 -9.21 18.67
C VAL A 117 3.00 -10.72 18.60
N VAL A 118 3.69 -11.26 19.57
CA VAL A 118 3.83 -12.71 19.73
C VAL A 118 2.80 -13.17 20.75
N VAL A 119 1.89 -14.05 20.33
CA VAL A 119 0.90 -14.69 21.19
C VAL A 119 1.32 -16.13 21.42
N LYS A 120 1.51 -16.51 22.67
CA LYS A 120 1.82 -17.86 23.13
C LYS A 120 0.59 -18.52 23.71
N LEU A 121 0.16 -19.61 23.08
CA LEU A 121 -0.89 -20.46 23.61
C LEU A 121 -0.35 -21.28 24.79
N GLN A 122 -1.17 -21.46 25.81
CA GLN A 122 -0.83 -22.23 27.01
C GLN A 122 -1.47 -23.64 26.93
N ASP A 123 -1.17 -24.46 27.90
CA ASP A 123 -1.80 -25.77 28.14
C ASP A 123 -1.75 -26.76 26.96
N GLY A 124 -0.71 -26.65 26.13
CA GLY A 124 -0.48 -27.57 25.01
C GLY A 124 -1.38 -27.33 23.80
N ALA A 125 -2.14 -26.24 23.76
CA ALA A 125 -2.90 -25.85 22.57
C ALA A 125 -1.96 -25.48 21.41
N THR A 126 -2.24 -26.00 20.20
CA THR A 126 -1.42 -25.74 19.02
C THR A 126 -2.27 -25.39 17.80
N LEU A 127 -1.69 -24.59 16.90
CA LEU A 127 -2.31 -24.21 15.65
C LEU A 127 -2.37 -25.39 14.68
N LYS A 128 -3.51 -25.57 14.00
CA LYS A 128 -3.70 -26.58 12.95
C LYS A 128 -3.87 -25.92 11.59
N ARG A 129 -4.80 -24.96 11.46
CA ARG A 129 -5.04 -24.22 10.21
C ARG A 129 -5.66 -22.85 10.48
N GLY A 130 -5.57 -21.96 9.49
CA GLY A 130 -6.25 -20.69 9.46
C GLY A 130 -7.31 -20.64 8.36
N GLU A 131 -8.36 -19.89 8.58
CA GLU A 131 -9.45 -19.65 7.64
C GLU A 131 -9.72 -18.15 7.55
N LEU A 132 -9.98 -17.64 6.34
CA LEU A 132 -10.43 -16.27 6.09
C LEU A 132 -11.61 -16.29 5.14
N ASP A 133 -12.71 -15.66 5.56
CA ASP A 133 -13.86 -15.41 4.71
C ASP A 133 -13.74 -14.01 4.07
N PRO A 134 -13.48 -13.91 2.76
CA PRO A 134 -13.31 -12.63 2.07
C PRO A 134 -14.61 -11.81 2.01
N PHE A 135 -15.78 -12.41 2.23
CA PHE A 135 -17.07 -11.72 2.14
C PHE A 135 -17.50 -11.05 3.45
N THR A 136 -16.96 -11.51 4.56
CA THR A 136 -17.22 -10.93 5.88
C THR A 136 -15.98 -10.29 6.51
N GLY A 137 -14.79 -10.59 5.96
CA GLY A 137 -13.51 -10.17 6.53
C GLY A 137 -13.21 -10.82 7.88
N LEU A 138 -13.90 -11.93 8.20
CA LEU A 138 -13.67 -12.66 9.43
C LEU A 138 -12.69 -13.80 9.22
N GLY A 139 -11.82 -14.01 10.19
CA GLY A 139 -10.90 -15.14 10.22
C GLY A 139 -11.12 -16.06 11.40
N LYS A 140 -10.52 -17.24 11.31
CA LYS A 140 -10.44 -18.20 12.39
C LYS A 140 -9.08 -18.90 12.38
N LEU A 141 -8.56 -19.18 13.58
CA LEU A 141 -7.45 -20.10 13.76
C LEU A 141 -8.02 -21.34 14.45
N ILE A 142 -7.90 -22.48 13.76
CA ILE A 142 -8.38 -23.75 14.28
C ILE A 142 -7.23 -24.41 15.04
N LEU A 143 -7.49 -24.81 16.26
CA LEU A 143 -6.53 -25.48 17.14
C LEU A 143 -6.56 -27.01 16.96
N SER A 144 -5.55 -27.69 17.47
CA SER A 144 -5.41 -29.15 17.40
C SER A 144 -6.56 -29.92 18.08
N ASP A 145 -7.19 -29.32 19.10
CA ASP A 145 -8.36 -29.87 19.81
C ASP A 145 -9.71 -29.53 19.13
N GLY A 146 -9.67 -28.83 18.00
CA GLY A 146 -10.85 -28.42 17.23
C GLY A 146 -11.48 -27.12 17.68
N LYS A 147 -11.04 -26.50 18.78
CA LYS A 147 -11.47 -25.15 19.15
C LYS A 147 -11.02 -24.12 18.16
N ALA A 148 -11.67 -22.97 18.12
CA ALA A 148 -11.37 -21.90 17.18
C ALA A 148 -11.17 -20.54 17.88
N ILE A 149 -10.08 -19.86 17.53
CA ILE A 149 -9.87 -18.45 17.88
C ILE A 149 -10.47 -17.59 16.76
N GLY A 150 -11.42 -16.71 17.08
CA GLY A 150 -12.03 -15.80 16.13
C GLY A 150 -11.13 -14.59 15.86
N LEU A 151 -11.06 -14.14 14.60
CA LEU A 151 -10.30 -12.97 14.16
C LEU A 151 -11.23 -11.99 13.45
N ALA A 152 -11.07 -10.70 13.72
CA ALA A 152 -11.80 -9.63 13.03
C ALA A 152 -10.97 -8.34 13.01
N MET A 153 -11.18 -7.51 11.98
CA MET A 153 -10.64 -6.17 11.90
C MET A 153 -11.71 -5.18 11.49
N SER A 154 -11.82 -4.07 12.22
CA SER A 154 -12.76 -3.00 11.92
C SER A 154 -12.07 -1.89 11.12
N LYS A 155 -12.68 -1.47 10.02
CA LYS A 155 -12.27 -0.27 9.30
C LYS A 155 -12.70 1.03 9.98
N GLU A 156 -13.76 0.99 10.77
CA GLU A 156 -14.28 2.15 11.47
C GLU A 156 -13.41 2.52 12.68
N SER A 157 -13.18 1.54 13.57
CA SER A 157 -12.38 1.75 14.78
C SER A 157 -10.86 1.58 14.56
N GLY A 158 -10.44 0.90 13.49
CA GLY A 158 -9.04 0.53 13.24
C GLY A 158 -8.51 -0.53 14.19
N ALA A 159 -9.39 -1.23 14.91
CA ALA A 159 -9.03 -2.28 15.85
C ALA A 159 -8.98 -3.65 15.16
N PHE A 160 -7.90 -4.40 15.40
CA PHE A 160 -7.85 -5.84 15.15
C PHE A 160 -8.14 -6.57 16.47
N ALA A 161 -8.99 -7.59 16.45
CA ALA A 161 -9.36 -8.34 17.63
C ALA A 161 -9.30 -9.86 17.43
N MET A 162 -8.84 -10.56 18.46
CA MET A 162 -8.82 -12.01 18.58
C MET A 162 -9.70 -12.42 19.76
N LYS A 163 -10.61 -13.37 19.55
CA LYS A 163 -11.44 -13.95 20.61
C LYS A 163 -11.04 -15.40 20.84
N PHE A 164 -10.51 -15.67 22.00
CA PHE A 164 -10.12 -17.00 22.43
C PHE A 164 -11.34 -17.76 22.98
N PRO A 165 -11.47 -19.06 22.68
CA PRO A 165 -12.51 -19.88 23.27
C PRO A 165 -12.25 -20.15 24.74
N GLU A 166 -13.30 -20.47 25.48
CA GLU A 166 -13.19 -20.82 26.89
C GLU A 166 -12.20 -21.98 27.12
N GLY A 167 -11.35 -21.84 28.13
CA GLY A 167 -10.31 -22.82 28.48
C GLY A 167 -9.13 -22.86 27.50
N VAL A 168 -8.90 -21.78 26.79
CA VAL A 168 -7.64 -21.54 26.04
C VAL A 168 -6.99 -20.30 26.62
N ASP A 169 -5.95 -20.51 27.41
CA ASP A 169 -5.15 -19.43 27.98
C ASP A 169 -4.01 -19.04 27.03
N PHE A 170 -3.61 -17.78 27.11
CA PHE A 170 -2.54 -17.22 26.26
C PHE A 170 -1.81 -16.09 26.96
N ASP A 171 -0.58 -15.84 26.53
CA ASP A 171 0.15 -14.60 26.79
C ASP A 171 0.44 -13.89 25.48
N ALA A 172 0.49 -12.55 25.49
CA ALA A 172 0.77 -11.78 24.30
C ALA A 172 1.74 -10.62 24.62
N THR A 173 2.83 -10.59 23.86
CA THR A 173 3.91 -9.61 24.06
C THR A 173 4.15 -8.82 22.78
N PRO A 174 4.12 -7.47 22.82
CA PRO A 174 4.52 -6.65 21.70
C PRO A 174 6.04 -6.57 21.60
N HIS A 175 6.55 -6.66 20.38
CA HIS A 175 7.96 -6.56 20.04
C HIS A 175 8.18 -5.49 18.97
N HIS A 176 9.19 -4.66 19.13
CA HIS A 176 9.58 -3.69 18.12
C HIS A 176 10.46 -4.34 17.04
N CYS A 177 10.41 -3.82 15.81
CA CYS A 177 11.16 -4.35 14.68
C CYS A 177 12.68 -4.46 14.92
N PHE A 178 13.26 -3.61 15.78
CA PHE A 178 14.69 -3.67 16.14
C PHE A 178 15.11 -4.95 16.85
N GLU A 179 14.17 -5.71 17.42
CA GLU A 179 14.45 -6.98 18.08
C GLU A 179 14.67 -8.12 17.07
N TYR A 180 14.24 -7.95 15.82
CA TYR A 180 14.30 -8.99 14.80
C TYR A 180 15.48 -8.84 13.82
N ASN A 181 16.06 -7.63 13.71
CA ASN A 181 17.20 -7.40 12.84
C ASN A 181 18.14 -6.34 13.43
N ALA A 182 19.24 -6.82 14.02
CA ALA A 182 20.22 -5.94 14.67
C ALA A 182 20.97 -5.01 13.68
N GLU A 183 21.19 -5.47 12.43
CA GLU A 183 21.86 -4.64 11.42
C GLU A 183 20.92 -3.52 10.93
N MET A 184 19.65 -3.81 10.70
CA MET A 184 18.64 -2.79 10.41
C MET A 184 18.53 -1.78 11.56
N ALA A 185 18.46 -2.25 12.80
CA ALA A 185 18.41 -1.41 13.98
C ALA A 185 19.64 -0.48 14.07
N LYS A 186 20.84 -0.99 13.79
CA LYS A 186 22.08 -0.22 13.77
C LYS A 186 22.03 0.85 12.68
N GLN A 187 21.66 0.50 11.45
CA GLN A 187 21.56 1.44 10.32
C GLN A 187 20.59 2.58 10.64
N LEU A 188 19.42 2.27 11.20
CA LEU A 188 18.44 3.28 11.59
C LEU A 188 18.93 4.16 12.74
N LYS A 189 19.63 3.58 13.73
CA LYS A 189 20.25 4.38 14.83
C LYS A 189 21.34 5.32 14.33
N GLU A 190 22.14 4.92 13.35
CA GLU A 190 23.16 5.79 12.73
C GLU A 190 22.57 7.05 12.10
N ILE A 191 21.32 7.01 11.64
CA ILE A 191 20.60 8.16 11.10
C ILE A 191 19.61 8.80 12.08
N GLY A 192 19.77 8.51 13.39
CA GLY A 192 19.10 9.22 14.48
C GLY A 192 17.81 8.60 15.03
N PHE A 193 17.49 7.35 14.70
CA PHE A 193 16.40 6.66 15.38
C PHE A 193 16.83 6.20 16.78
N ALA A 194 15.91 6.25 17.73
CA ALA A 194 16.08 5.70 19.06
C ALA A 194 15.28 4.41 19.23
N ASP A 195 15.57 3.68 20.30
CA ASP A 195 14.78 2.51 20.68
C ASP A 195 13.34 2.89 21.02
N ALA A 196 12.40 2.01 20.73
CA ALA A 196 11.02 2.17 21.14
C ALA A 196 10.90 2.12 22.68
N LYS A 197 9.97 2.90 23.23
CA LYS A 197 9.69 2.92 24.66
C LYS A 197 8.49 2.02 24.95
N PHE A 198 8.76 0.91 25.60
CA PHE A 198 7.73 -0.02 26.08
C PHE A 198 7.11 0.48 27.37
N GLY A 199 5.83 0.19 27.57
CA GLY A 199 5.12 0.57 28.77
C GLY A 199 3.73 0.00 28.88
N THR A 200 3.15 0.27 30.06
CA THR A 200 1.75 0.01 30.36
C THR A 200 1.09 1.36 30.58
N TYR A 201 -0.02 1.57 29.92
CA TYR A 201 -0.70 2.87 29.88
C TYR A 201 -2.12 2.73 30.42
N GLU A 202 -2.55 3.65 31.27
CA GLU A 202 -3.94 3.76 31.65
C GLU A 202 -4.76 4.34 30.50
N ILE A 203 -5.88 3.71 30.22
CA ILE A 203 -6.84 4.12 29.20
C ILE A 203 -8.25 4.14 29.80
N PRO A 204 -9.20 4.89 29.26
CA PRO A 204 -10.55 5.00 29.85
C PRO A 204 -11.23 3.67 30.12
N GLN A 205 -10.84 2.61 29.41
CA GLN A 205 -11.45 1.29 29.47
C GLN A 205 -10.57 0.25 30.17
N GLY A 206 -9.50 0.65 30.85
CA GLY A 206 -8.61 -0.26 31.57
C GLY A 206 -7.14 0.04 31.35
N VAL A 207 -6.37 -0.99 31.01
CA VAL A 207 -4.92 -0.91 30.84
C VAL A 207 -4.53 -1.41 29.45
N ALA A 208 -3.74 -0.61 28.72
CA ALA A 208 -3.11 -1.03 27.48
C ALA A 208 -1.61 -1.32 27.73
N ARG A 209 -1.10 -2.36 27.09
CA ARG A 209 0.33 -2.70 27.05
C ARG A 209 0.84 -2.49 25.64
N GLY A 210 2.02 -1.88 25.45
CA GLY A 210 2.52 -1.64 24.12
C GLY A 210 3.85 -0.88 24.10
N PHE A 211 4.12 -0.24 22.98
CA PHE A 211 5.26 0.65 22.84
C PHE A 211 4.92 1.90 22.04
N ASN A 212 5.74 2.93 22.27
CA ASN A 212 5.79 4.15 21.48
C ASN A 212 7.17 4.28 20.82
N TRP A 213 7.19 4.59 19.53
CA TRP A 213 8.41 4.82 18.78
C TRP A 213 8.43 6.22 18.17
N LYS A 214 9.46 7.00 18.51
CA LYS A 214 9.64 8.36 17.99
C LYS A 214 10.30 8.29 16.62
N ILE A 215 9.65 8.91 15.63
CA ILE A 215 10.19 9.04 14.28
C ILE A 215 10.90 10.38 14.17
N PRO A 216 12.20 10.44 13.78
CA PRO A 216 12.92 11.69 13.64
C PRO A 216 12.26 12.63 12.63
N GLY A 217 11.90 13.84 13.06
CA GLY A 217 11.28 14.85 12.19
C GLY A 217 9.82 14.59 11.83
N ASP A 218 9.18 13.58 12.45
CA ASP A 218 7.77 13.25 12.19
C ASP A 218 7.06 12.80 13.49
N LYS A 219 5.75 12.54 13.37
CA LYS A 219 4.90 12.03 14.45
C LYS A 219 5.35 10.66 14.93
N SER A 220 5.29 10.46 16.23
CA SER A 220 5.51 9.15 16.84
C SER A 220 4.47 8.13 16.40
N VAL A 221 4.81 6.86 16.51
CA VAL A 221 3.87 5.73 16.30
C VAL A 221 3.75 4.91 17.57
N SER A 222 2.55 4.43 17.86
CA SER A 222 2.31 3.50 18.96
C SER A 222 1.63 2.23 18.47
N LEU A 223 1.98 1.12 19.11
CA LEU A 223 1.27 -0.15 19.01
C LEU A 223 0.80 -0.51 20.42
N ASN A 224 -0.49 -0.76 20.59
CA ASN A 224 -1.10 -1.01 21.88
C ASN A 224 -2.00 -2.24 21.86
N LEU A 225 -1.95 -3.00 22.94
CA LEU A 225 -2.75 -4.20 23.21
C LEU A 225 -3.62 -3.97 24.42
N THR A 226 -4.84 -4.49 24.36
CA THR A 226 -5.73 -4.63 25.52
C THR A 226 -6.22 -6.06 25.66
N PHE A 227 -6.51 -6.44 26.89
CA PHE A 227 -6.97 -7.78 27.24
C PHE A 227 -8.24 -7.66 28.06
N GLU A 228 -9.31 -8.25 27.60
CA GLU A 228 -10.57 -8.30 28.34
C GLU A 228 -11.36 -9.57 28.01
N LYS A 229 -11.71 -10.36 29.03
CA LYS A 229 -12.65 -11.50 28.90
C LYS A 229 -12.35 -12.45 27.73
N GLY A 230 -11.07 -12.89 27.61
CA GLY A 230 -10.66 -13.78 26.52
C GLY A 230 -10.57 -13.11 25.15
N VAL A 231 -10.53 -11.77 25.11
CA VAL A 231 -10.30 -11.00 23.90
C VAL A 231 -8.96 -10.28 24.00
N LEU A 232 -8.11 -10.46 22.99
CA LEU A 232 -6.95 -9.61 22.70
C LEU A 232 -7.36 -8.62 21.62
N ALA A 233 -7.24 -7.32 21.89
CA ALA A 233 -7.40 -6.32 20.86
C ALA A 233 -6.11 -5.52 20.66
N LEU A 234 -5.84 -5.17 19.39
CA LEU A 234 -4.66 -4.44 18.93
C LEU A 234 -5.09 -3.20 18.15
N ALA A 235 -4.43 -2.08 18.41
CA ALA A 235 -4.53 -0.89 17.56
C ALA A 235 -3.20 -0.15 17.47
N THR A 236 -3.05 0.65 16.41
CA THR A 236 -1.92 1.54 16.20
C THR A 236 -2.38 2.98 16.10
N SER A 237 -1.54 3.91 16.51
CA SER A 237 -1.81 5.36 16.37
C SER A 237 -0.58 6.14 15.97
N ARG A 238 -0.79 7.34 15.40
CA ARG A 238 0.24 8.35 15.13
C ARG A 238 -0.11 9.62 15.89
N GLY A 239 0.84 10.23 16.60
CA GLY A 239 0.59 11.45 17.37
C GLY A 239 1.88 12.20 17.76
N GLU A 240 1.74 13.47 18.14
CA GLU A 240 2.87 14.34 18.54
C GLU A 240 3.53 13.84 19.84
N THR A 241 2.75 13.39 20.79
CA THR A 241 3.21 13.03 22.14
C THR A 241 3.39 11.53 22.35
N GLY A 242 2.97 10.69 21.40
CA GLY A 242 2.99 9.24 21.54
C GLY A 242 2.01 8.67 22.56
N THR A 243 1.26 9.52 23.26
CA THR A 243 0.20 9.12 24.20
C THR A 243 -1.19 9.17 23.58
N GLU A 244 -1.33 9.64 22.36
CA GLU A 244 -2.57 9.63 21.59
C GLU A 244 -2.89 8.19 21.17
N CYS A 245 -3.15 7.35 22.15
CA CYS A 245 -3.56 5.98 21.93
C CYS A 245 -4.99 5.97 21.40
N ARG A 246 -5.20 5.58 20.15
CA ARG A 246 -6.51 5.04 19.79
C ARG A 246 -6.66 3.75 20.58
N THR A 247 -7.50 3.80 21.55
CA THR A 247 -7.72 2.68 22.45
C THR A 247 -8.34 1.53 21.66
N PRO A 248 -7.76 0.34 21.65
CA PRO A 248 -8.44 -0.82 21.14
C PRO A 248 -9.48 -1.30 22.13
N CYS A 249 -10.44 -0.46 22.48
CA CYS A 249 -11.54 -0.88 23.31
C CYS A 249 -12.79 -1.11 22.50
N ALA A 250 -12.79 -2.25 21.86
CA ALA A 250 -14.02 -2.75 21.30
C ALA A 250 -14.17 -4.20 21.73
N SER A 251 -15.32 -4.58 22.21
CA SER A 251 -15.64 -6.00 22.36
C SER A 251 -15.45 -6.67 21.01
N PHE A 252 -15.03 -7.91 20.99
CA PHE A 252 -14.89 -8.68 19.73
C PHE A 252 -16.16 -8.62 18.89
N ASP A 253 -17.34 -8.68 19.53
CA ASP A 253 -18.62 -8.65 18.84
C ASP A 253 -18.87 -7.32 18.12
N LYS A 254 -18.38 -6.19 18.67
CA LYS A 254 -18.44 -4.89 17.99
C LYS A 254 -17.52 -4.87 16.76
N VAL A 255 -16.23 -5.24 16.91
CA VAL A 255 -15.27 -5.32 15.78
C VAL A 255 -15.78 -6.24 14.68
N LYS A 256 -16.32 -7.39 15.06
CA LYS A 256 -16.93 -8.36 14.15
C LYS A 256 -18.12 -7.75 13.40
N ALA A 257 -19.04 -7.06 14.11
CA ALA A 257 -20.21 -6.44 13.48
C ALA A 257 -19.81 -5.35 12.49
N GLU A 258 -18.85 -4.50 12.85
CA GLU A 258 -18.29 -3.45 11.98
C GLU A 258 -17.62 -4.04 10.74
N SER A 259 -16.83 -5.12 10.89
CA SER A 259 -16.23 -5.85 9.78
C SER A 259 -17.29 -6.39 8.80
N VAL A 260 -18.25 -7.14 9.33
CA VAL A 260 -19.34 -7.72 8.50
C VAL A 260 -20.12 -6.62 7.77
N ALA A 261 -20.43 -5.52 8.44
CA ALA A 261 -21.16 -4.40 7.82
C ALA A 261 -20.37 -3.75 6.68
N TYR A 262 -19.08 -3.50 6.90
CA TYR A 262 -18.19 -2.94 5.86
C TYR A 262 -18.11 -3.88 4.63
N TRP A 263 -17.79 -5.16 4.85
CA TRP A 263 -17.61 -6.10 3.75
C TRP A 263 -18.90 -6.36 2.99
N LYS A 264 -20.04 -6.41 3.70
CA LYS A 264 -21.36 -6.47 3.05
C LYS A 264 -21.56 -5.29 2.10
N ALA A 265 -21.34 -4.06 2.59
CA ALA A 265 -21.48 -2.85 1.76
C ALA A 265 -20.47 -2.81 0.59
N PHE A 266 -19.23 -3.26 0.81
CA PHE A 266 -18.21 -3.35 -0.21
C PHE A 266 -18.65 -4.29 -1.36
N TRP A 267 -19.07 -5.51 -1.02
CA TRP A 267 -19.50 -6.50 -2.00
C TRP A 267 -20.84 -6.18 -2.67
N GLU A 268 -21.76 -5.53 -1.99
CA GLU A 268 -23.03 -5.09 -2.58
C GLU A 268 -22.84 -3.96 -3.59
N LYS A 269 -21.88 -3.09 -3.36
CA LYS A 269 -21.56 -1.96 -4.24
C LYS A 269 -20.77 -2.38 -5.47
N GLY A 270 -19.94 -3.39 -5.35
CA GLY A 270 -19.01 -3.83 -6.38
C GLY A 270 -19.62 -4.75 -7.43
N ALA A 271 -18.95 -4.86 -8.57
CA ALA A 271 -19.26 -5.86 -9.56
C ALA A 271 -18.95 -7.27 -9.02
N ARG A 272 -19.91 -8.18 -9.14
CA ARG A 272 -19.72 -9.59 -8.83
C ARG A 272 -19.47 -10.38 -10.11
N VAL A 273 -18.42 -11.18 -10.07
CA VAL A 273 -18.06 -12.08 -11.17
C VAL A 273 -18.24 -13.52 -10.69
N LYS A 274 -18.84 -14.36 -11.53
CA LYS A 274 -18.90 -15.79 -11.30
C LYS A 274 -18.13 -16.49 -12.40
N VAL A 275 -17.03 -17.13 -12.02
CA VAL A 275 -16.14 -17.86 -12.92
C VAL A 275 -16.35 -19.36 -12.70
N PRO A 276 -16.46 -20.19 -13.76
CA PRO A 276 -16.62 -21.63 -13.60
C PRO A 276 -15.45 -22.34 -12.92
N ASP A 277 -14.23 -21.84 -13.12
CA ASP A 277 -13.01 -22.37 -12.48
C ASP A 277 -12.91 -21.90 -11.03
N PRO A 278 -12.93 -22.80 -10.05
CA PRO A 278 -12.91 -22.44 -8.62
C PRO A 278 -11.59 -21.80 -8.18
N VAL A 279 -10.46 -22.10 -8.83
CA VAL A 279 -9.18 -21.48 -8.50
C VAL A 279 -9.18 -20.01 -8.93
N ILE A 280 -9.63 -19.74 -10.16
CA ILE A 280 -9.75 -18.36 -10.67
C ILE A 280 -10.78 -17.57 -9.83
N GLN A 281 -11.90 -18.21 -9.45
CA GLN A 281 -12.89 -17.57 -8.57
C GLN A 281 -12.27 -17.17 -7.22
N ARG A 282 -11.52 -18.06 -6.58
CA ARG A 282 -10.83 -17.75 -5.31
C ARG A 282 -9.80 -16.63 -5.45
N ILE A 283 -9.02 -16.63 -6.55
CA ILE A 283 -8.05 -15.55 -6.83
C ILE A 283 -8.78 -14.22 -6.96
N PHE A 284 -9.92 -14.20 -7.67
CA PHE A 284 -10.73 -12.98 -7.82
C PHE A 284 -11.28 -12.51 -6.46
N ASP A 285 -11.96 -13.39 -5.73
CA ASP A 285 -12.59 -13.04 -4.46
C ASP A 285 -11.56 -12.57 -3.42
N TYR A 286 -10.45 -13.30 -3.30
CA TYR A 286 -9.37 -12.93 -2.38
C TYR A 286 -8.63 -11.66 -2.84
N GLY A 287 -8.41 -11.49 -4.14
CA GLY A 287 -7.82 -10.27 -4.70
C GLY A 287 -8.67 -9.03 -4.42
N MET A 288 -9.99 -9.13 -4.61
CA MET A 288 -10.92 -8.05 -4.27
C MET A 288 -10.98 -7.78 -2.77
N TYR A 289 -10.94 -8.81 -1.94
CA TYR A 289 -10.80 -8.66 -0.50
C TYR A 289 -9.50 -7.90 -0.16
N ARG A 290 -8.35 -8.33 -0.70
CA ARG A 290 -7.06 -7.66 -0.47
C ARG A 290 -7.13 -6.18 -0.90
N PHE A 291 -7.72 -5.90 -2.06
CA PHE A 291 -7.94 -4.53 -2.53
C PHE A 291 -8.79 -3.72 -1.54
N GLY A 292 -9.95 -4.24 -1.14
CA GLY A 292 -10.82 -3.57 -0.15
C GLY A 292 -10.18 -3.44 1.22
N ALA A 293 -9.31 -4.37 1.64
CA ALA A 293 -8.59 -4.30 2.91
C ALA A 293 -7.53 -3.19 2.91
N MET A 294 -6.68 -3.12 1.88
CA MET A 294 -5.57 -2.16 1.81
C MET A 294 -5.98 -0.74 1.40
N THR A 295 -7.20 -0.55 0.89
CA THR A 295 -7.71 0.75 0.45
C THR A 295 -8.93 1.16 1.26
N ASP A 296 -9.15 2.47 1.37
CA ASP A 296 -10.34 3.05 2.02
C ASP A 296 -10.67 4.39 1.35
N PRO A 297 -11.95 4.74 1.09
CA PRO A 297 -12.34 6.00 0.45
C PRO A 297 -11.85 7.27 1.16
N ASP A 298 -11.64 7.18 2.47
CA ASP A 298 -11.14 8.26 3.33
C ASP A 298 -9.77 7.95 3.94
N GLY A 299 -9.15 6.87 3.48
CA GLY A 299 -7.89 6.36 3.99
C GLY A 299 -6.65 6.94 3.31
N ILE A 300 -5.57 6.17 3.42
CA ILE A 300 -4.27 6.43 2.84
C ILE A 300 -4.17 5.60 1.57
N PRO A 301 -3.64 6.15 0.47
CA PRO A 301 -3.40 5.36 -0.73
C PRO A 301 -2.43 4.22 -0.46
N ALA A 302 -2.67 3.07 -1.08
CA ALA A 302 -1.73 1.97 -1.04
C ALA A 302 -0.57 2.20 -2.03
N GLY A 303 0.67 2.11 -1.52
CA GLY A 303 1.89 1.99 -2.32
C GLY A 303 2.23 0.53 -2.58
N LEU A 304 3.51 0.22 -2.87
CA LEU A 304 3.98 -1.13 -3.20
C LEU A 304 3.58 -2.20 -2.16
N GLN A 305 3.71 -1.86 -0.89
CA GLN A 305 3.47 -2.81 0.21
C GLN A 305 2.05 -2.70 0.78
N GLY A 306 1.34 -1.62 0.47
CA GLY A 306 0.13 -1.30 1.21
C GLY A 306 0.44 -1.16 2.71
N PRO A 307 -0.45 -1.62 3.61
CA PRO A 307 -0.20 -1.59 5.06
C PRO A 307 0.53 -2.84 5.59
N TRP A 308 0.91 -3.80 4.73
CA TRP A 308 1.53 -5.07 5.15
C TRP A 308 3.03 -5.05 4.88
N LEU A 309 3.79 -4.74 5.92
CA LEU A 309 5.24 -4.70 5.89
C LEU A 309 5.82 -5.86 6.69
N GLU A 310 6.96 -6.39 6.26
CA GLU A 310 7.78 -7.26 7.08
C GLU A 310 8.31 -6.48 8.28
N ASP A 311 8.58 -7.17 9.37
CA ASP A 311 9.04 -6.53 10.60
C ASP A 311 10.52 -6.81 10.92
N ASP A 312 11.19 -7.57 10.07
CA ASP A 312 12.58 -8.00 10.24
C ASP A 312 13.53 -7.44 9.16
N GLN A 313 13.05 -6.58 8.27
CA GLN A 313 13.87 -5.91 7.26
C GLN A 313 13.29 -4.57 6.81
N LEU A 314 14.14 -3.72 6.22
CA LEU A 314 13.67 -2.57 5.48
C LEU A 314 12.97 -3.04 4.21
N VAL A 315 11.85 -2.39 3.89
CA VAL A 315 11.00 -2.82 2.78
C VAL A 315 11.71 -2.65 1.43
N PRO A 316 11.55 -3.61 0.51
CA PRO A 316 12.07 -3.48 -0.85
C PRO A 316 11.56 -2.22 -1.54
N TRP A 317 12.40 -1.59 -2.36
CA TRP A 317 12.06 -0.37 -3.11
C TRP A 317 11.56 0.78 -2.23
N ASN A 318 11.97 0.80 -0.96
CA ASN A 318 11.55 1.78 0.06
C ASN A 318 10.03 1.78 0.37
N GLY A 319 9.27 0.82 -0.14
CA GLY A 319 7.81 0.80 -0.02
C GLY A 319 7.11 1.90 -0.81
N ASP A 320 7.71 2.39 -1.86
CA ASP A 320 7.34 3.58 -2.62
C ASP A 320 5.98 3.50 -3.34
N TYR A 321 5.56 4.63 -3.86
CA TYR A 321 4.53 4.71 -4.89
C TYR A 321 5.22 4.60 -6.24
N HIS A 322 5.24 3.39 -6.79
CA HIS A 322 5.93 3.05 -8.03
C HIS A 322 4.99 3.19 -9.23
N PHE A 323 5.22 4.23 -10.06
CA PHE A 323 4.30 4.66 -11.11
C PHE A 323 4.57 4.08 -12.50
N ASN A 324 5.50 3.16 -12.65
CA ASN A 324 5.72 2.53 -13.96
C ASN A 324 4.74 1.37 -14.25
N ILE A 325 4.15 0.73 -13.22
CA ILE A 325 3.11 -0.28 -13.34
C ILE A 325 2.38 -0.52 -11.99
N ASN A 326 3.09 -0.51 -10.86
CA ASN A 326 2.61 -1.09 -9.60
C ASN A 326 1.41 -0.33 -9.03
N VAL A 327 1.44 1.00 -8.97
CA VAL A 327 0.30 1.80 -8.52
C VAL A 327 -0.90 1.58 -9.45
N GLN A 328 -0.67 1.52 -10.75
CA GLN A 328 -1.72 1.34 -11.75
C GLN A 328 -2.42 -0.01 -11.59
N GLU A 329 -1.65 -1.08 -11.44
CA GLU A 329 -2.20 -2.43 -11.27
C GLU A 329 -2.88 -2.62 -9.91
N CYS A 330 -2.29 -2.06 -8.85
CA CYS A 330 -2.89 -2.06 -7.51
C CYS A 330 -4.32 -1.49 -7.52
N TYR A 331 -4.56 -0.44 -8.31
CA TYR A 331 -5.85 0.24 -8.40
C TYR A 331 -6.73 -0.20 -9.58
N SER A 332 -6.24 -1.05 -10.46
CA SER A 332 -7.00 -1.54 -11.62
C SER A 332 -8.35 -2.20 -11.26
N PRO A 333 -8.48 -2.92 -10.14
CA PRO A 333 -9.75 -3.51 -9.71
C PRO A 333 -10.85 -2.49 -9.45
N ALA A 334 -10.49 -1.26 -9.04
CA ALA A 334 -11.47 -0.22 -8.70
C ALA A 334 -12.34 0.20 -9.89
N TYR A 335 -11.80 0.19 -11.10
CA TYR A 335 -12.51 0.65 -12.29
C TYR A 335 -13.63 -0.31 -12.69
N ARG A 336 -13.28 -1.56 -13.03
CA ARG A 336 -14.26 -2.58 -13.44
C ARG A 336 -15.04 -3.14 -12.25
N GLY A 337 -14.46 -3.12 -11.08
CA GLY A 337 -15.11 -3.51 -9.83
C GLY A 337 -16.15 -2.50 -9.33
N GLY A 338 -16.16 -1.26 -9.85
CA GLY A 338 -17.13 -0.23 -9.42
C GLY A 338 -16.77 0.45 -8.09
N HIS A 339 -15.56 0.27 -7.58
CA HIS A 339 -15.09 0.83 -6.31
C HIS A 339 -14.40 2.20 -6.49
N PHE A 340 -15.02 3.11 -7.23
CA PHE A 340 -14.43 4.41 -7.61
C PHE A 340 -14.03 5.28 -6.43
N ALA A 341 -14.76 5.20 -5.31
CA ALA A 341 -14.43 5.95 -4.11
C ALA A 341 -13.02 5.62 -3.57
N HIS A 342 -12.55 4.39 -3.75
CA HIS A 342 -11.23 3.94 -3.32
C HIS A 342 -10.06 4.53 -4.11
N LEU A 343 -10.31 5.13 -5.28
CA LEU A 343 -9.32 5.87 -6.07
C LEU A 343 -9.12 7.31 -5.58
N LYS A 344 -10.12 7.88 -4.90
CA LYS A 344 -10.09 9.30 -4.49
C LYS A 344 -8.91 9.66 -3.58
N PRO A 345 -8.51 8.87 -2.59
CA PRO A 345 -7.33 9.17 -1.79
C PRO A 345 -6.05 9.28 -2.62
N LEU A 346 -5.84 8.37 -3.58
CA LEU A 346 -4.70 8.44 -4.48
C LEU A 346 -4.68 9.75 -5.28
N PHE A 347 -5.81 10.13 -5.88
CA PHE A 347 -5.87 11.37 -6.65
C PHE A 347 -5.74 12.62 -5.78
N ARG A 348 -6.29 12.61 -4.55
CA ARG A 348 -6.04 13.70 -3.58
C ARG A 348 -4.56 13.82 -3.23
N MET A 349 -3.88 12.73 -2.98
CA MET A 349 -2.45 12.71 -2.71
C MET A 349 -1.66 13.26 -3.91
N ILE A 350 -1.90 12.74 -5.11
CA ILE A 350 -1.27 13.23 -6.35
C ILE A 350 -1.51 14.74 -6.55
N ARG A 351 -2.69 15.23 -6.20
CA ARG A 351 -3.00 16.67 -6.26
C ARG A 351 -2.08 17.50 -5.36
N THR A 352 -1.71 17.00 -4.20
CA THR A 352 -0.77 17.71 -3.29
C THR A 352 0.62 17.83 -3.89
N TRP A 353 1.01 16.95 -4.82
CA TRP A 353 2.32 16.95 -5.47
C TRP A 353 2.42 17.90 -6.67
N TRP A 354 1.34 18.50 -7.12
CA TRP A 354 1.34 19.36 -8.31
C TRP A 354 2.42 20.45 -8.32
N PRO A 355 2.73 21.15 -7.22
CA PRO A 355 3.85 22.09 -7.20
C PRO A 355 5.19 21.45 -7.54
N LYS A 356 5.48 20.27 -6.96
CA LYS A 356 6.70 19.49 -7.25
C LYS A 356 6.72 18.98 -8.69
N MET A 357 5.60 18.49 -9.19
CA MET A 357 5.49 17.99 -10.58
C MET A 357 5.69 19.10 -11.62
N ARG A 358 5.24 20.32 -11.34
CA ARG A 358 5.50 21.50 -12.18
C ARG A 358 6.98 21.85 -12.15
N GLU A 359 7.58 21.87 -11.00
CA GLU A 359 9.02 22.12 -10.87
C GLU A 359 9.85 21.06 -11.60
N ASN A 360 9.48 19.78 -11.50
CA ASN A 360 10.09 18.72 -12.28
C ASN A 360 9.97 18.97 -13.79
N ALA A 361 8.78 19.36 -14.28
CA ALA A 361 8.56 19.66 -15.69
C ALA A 361 9.37 20.88 -16.18
N ARG A 362 9.44 21.92 -15.35
CA ARG A 362 10.23 23.11 -15.63
C ARG A 362 11.72 22.79 -15.74
N LEU A 363 12.27 22.05 -14.80
CA LEU A 363 13.68 21.65 -14.81
C LEU A 363 14.01 20.67 -15.93
N PHE A 364 13.10 19.74 -16.22
CA PHE A 364 13.33 18.66 -17.18
C PHE A 364 13.21 19.12 -18.63
N VAL A 365 12.16 19.86 -18.97
CA VAL A 365 11.85 20.27 -20.36
C VAL A 365 11.58 21.74 -20.55
N GLY A 366 11.72 22.59 -19.52
CA GLY A 366 11.47 24.04 -19.59
C GLY A 366 10.00 24.41 -19.73
N VAL A 367 9.07 23.64 -19.14
CA VAL A 367 7.63 23.92 -19.21
C VAL A 367 7.12 24.27 -17.81
N GLU A 368 6.67 25.51 -17.61
CA GLU A 368 6.23 26.05 -16.30
C GLU A 368 4.91 25.45 -15.79
N ASP A 369 4.00 25.13 -16.67
CA ASP A 369 2.67 24.61 -16.37
C ASP A 369 2.47 23.16 -16.83
N GLY A 370 3.57 22.43 -16.98
CA GLY A 370 3.61 20.99 -17.23
C GLY A 370 3.50 20.18 -15.93
N PHE A 371 3.29 18.88 -16.09
CA PHE A 371 3.40 17.91 -15.00
C PHE A 371 4.34 16.77 -15.40
N LEU A 372 5.27 16.44 -14.51
CA LEU A 372 6.17 15.28 -14.67
C LEU A 372 6.15 14.47 -13.36
N VAL A 373 5.66 13.23 -13.46
CA VAL A 373 5.62 12.25 -12.36
C VAL A 373 6.87 11.39 -12.43
N PRO A 374 7.71 11.36 -11.40
CA PRO A 374 8.81 10.41 -11.30
C PRO A 374 8.28 8.98 -11.11
N THR A 375 9.12 7.99 -11.42
CA THR A 375 8.74 6.57 -11.28
C THR A 375 8.48 6.16 -9.83
N ALA A 376 9.34 6.61 -8.92
CA ALA A 376 9.34 6.20 -7.51
C ALA A 376 9.32 7.43 -6.60
N VAL A 377 8.27 7.55 -5.80
CA VAL A 377 8.07 8.69 -4.86
C VAL A 377 7.52 8.21 -3.52
N ASP A 378 7.76 9.01 -2.47
CA ASP A 378 7.06 8.85 -1.20
C ASP A 378 5.62 9.41 -1.27
N ASP A 379 4.88 9.35 -0.16
CA ASP A 379 3.53 9.90 -0.05
C ASP A 379 3.48 11.44 -0.15
N ARG A 380 4.62 12.12 -0.10
CA ARG A 380 4.80 13.59 -0.27
C ARG A 380 5.30 13.96 -1.67
N GLY A 381 5.44 12.98 -2.58
CA GLY A 381 5.95 13.18 -3.94
C GLY A 381 7.44 13.48 -3.99
N THR A 382 8.21 13.08 -2.98
CA THR A 382 9.67 13.17 -2.97
C THR A 382 10.26 12.04 -3.79
N VAL A 383 11.17 12.34 -4.71
CA VAL A 383 11.82 11.35 -5.57
C VAL A 383 12.76 10.47 -4.76
N LEU A 384 12.64 9.15 -4.91
CA LEU A 384 13.38 8.15 -4.12
C LEU A 384 14.58 7.53 -4.84
N SER A 385 14.79 7.84 -6.11
CA SER A 385 15.88 7.26 -6.90
C SER A 385 16.67 8.32 -7.62
N CYS A 386 18.00 8.21 -7.60
CA CYS A 386 18.92 9.02 -8.40
C CYS A 386 19.45 8.26 -9.63
N ASN A 387 18.65 7.42 -10.22
CA ASN A 387 18.99 6.67 -11.43
C ASN A 387 18.24 7.29 -12.61
N TRP A 388 18.93 7.57 -13.72
CA TRP A 388 18.33 8.19 -14.89
C TRP A 388 17.15 7.39 -15.45
N ILE A 389 17.19 6.06 -15.37
CA ILE A 389 16.11 5.18 -15.81
C ILE A 389 14.84 5.45 -14.98
N PHE A 390 14.95 5.43 -13.64
CA PHE A 390 13.79 5.58 -12.77
C PHE A 390 13.31 7.02 -12.60
N MET A 391 14.18 8.01 -12.76
CA MET A 391 13.74 9.41 -12.75
C MET A 391 13.06 9.81 -14.06
N MET A 392 13.50 9.26 -15.18
CA MET A 392 13.11 9.69 -16.53
C MET A 392 12.07 8.77 -17.20
N ASP A 393 11.57 7.74 -16.53
CA ASP A 393 10.52 6.91 -17.13
C ASP A 393 9.28 7.76 -17.42
N HIS A 394 9.21 8.23 -18.66
CA HIS A 394 8.17 9.14 -19.11
C HIS A 394 6.77 8.51 -19.19
N ALA A 395 6.67 7.19 -19.24
CA ALA A 395 5.38 6.49 -19.25
C ALA A 395 4.56 6.75 -17.98
N CYS A 396 5.23 6.98 -16.84
CA CYS A 396 4.58 7.21 -15.55
C CYS A 396 3.57 8.37 -15.57
N THR A 397 3.94 9.50 -16.18
CA THR A 397 3.06 10.67 -16.28
C THR A 397 1.84 10.40 -17.15
N ALA A 398 2.03 9.78 -18.33
CA ALA A 398 0.93 9.44 -19.23
C ALA A 398 -0.02 8.41 -18.60
N TRP A 399 0.53 7.41 -17.92
CA TRP A 399 -0.28 6.38 -17.29
C TRP A 399 -1.08 6.92 -16.10
N THR A 400 -0.48 7.83 -15.31
CA THR A 400 -1.22 8.56 -14.26
C THR A 400 -2.37 9.39 -14.85
N ALA A 401 -2.12 10.09 -15.95
CA ALA A 401 -3.18 10.82 -16.67
C ALA A 401 -4.29 9.89 -17.18
N LYS A 402 -3.91 8.69 -17.68
CA LYS A 402 -4.85 7.66 -18.09
C LYS A 402 -5.68 7.14 -16.92
N MET A 403 -5.10 6.92 -15.75
CA MET A 403 -5.85 6.52 -14.55
C MET A 403 -6.95 7.52 -14.20
N MET A 404 -6.64 8.83 -14.23
CA MET A 404 -7.62 9.90 -13.99
C MET A 404 -8.71 9.92 -15.07
N TYR A 405 -8.33 9.75 -16.34
CA TYR A 405 -9.27 9.67 -17.45
C TYR A 405 -10.19 8.46 -17.34
N ASP A 406 -9.64 7.28 -17.02
CA ASP A 406 -10.42 6.06 -16.83
C ASP A 406 -11.40 6.22 -15.65
N TYR A 407 -10.97 6.85 -14.55
CA TYR A 407 -11.88 7.17 -13.45
C TYR A 407 -13.11 7.97 -13.94
N VAL A 408 -12.88 9.01 -14.73
CA VAL A 408 -13.98 9.82 -15.29
C VAL A 408 -14.86 8.99 -16.20
N LYS A 409 -14.26 8.16 -17.08
CA LYS A 409 -15.02 7.30 -18.00
C LYS A 409 -15.92 6.30 -17.29
N TYR A 410 -15.44 5.70 -16.22
CA TYR A 410 -16.18 4.68 -15.48
C TYR A 410 -17.18 5.27 -14.47
N SER A 411 -16.83 6.39 -13.82
CA SER A 411 -17.64 7.01 -12.77
C SER A 411 -18.63 8.06 -13.28
N GLY A 412 -18.35 8.69 -14.44
CA GLY A 412 -19.10 9.84 -14.93
C GLY A 412 -18.84 11.14 -14.15
N ASP A 413 -17.79 11.22 -13.31
CA ASP A 413 -17.48 12.37 -12.46
C ASP A 413 -16.93 13.55 -13.28
N VAL A 414 -17.85 14.37 -13.84
CA VAL A 414 -17.51 15.54 -14.64
C VAL A 414 -16.87 16.65 -13.78
N ALA A 415 -17.17 16.71 -12.49
CA ALA A 415 -16.54 17.68 -11.59
C ALA A 415 -15.04 17.38 -11.48
N PHE A 416 -14.66 16.14 -11.22
CA PHE A 416 -13.27 15.70 -11.19
C PHE A 416 -12.59 15.87 -12.56
N LEU A 417 -13.29 15.63 -13.67
CA LEU A 417 -12.74 15.91 -15.00
C LEU A 417 -12.26 17.35 -15.11
N ARG A 418 -13.07 18.30 -14.69
CA ARG A 418 -12.78 19.74 -14.83
C ARG A 418 -11.70 20.21 -13.85
N SER A 419 -11.73 19.74 -12.61
CA SER A 419 -10.84 20.22 -11.54
C SER A 419 -9.46 19.56 -11.55
N ASP A 420 -9.37 18.30 -11.95
CA ASP A 420 -8.18 17.47 -11.79
C ASP A 420 -7.73 16.78 -13.08
N ALA A 421 -8.58 15.91 -13.67
CA ALA A 421 -8.14 15.06 -14.77
C ALA A 421 -7.75 15.83 -16.02
N TYR A 422 -8.59 16.76 -16.48
CA TYR A 422 -8.30 17.54 -17.69
C TYR A 422 -7.09 18.47 -17.54
N PRO A 423 -6.95 19.26 -16.46
CA PRO A 423 -5.75 20.05 -16.22
C PRO A 423 -4.47 19.20 -16.15
N PHE A 424 -4.55 18.03 -15.49
CA PHE A 424 -3.41 17.12 -15.42
C PHE A 424 -3.02 16.56 -16.79
N MET A 425 -4.00 16.11 -17.59
CA MET A 425 -3.76 15.60 -18.96
C MET A 425 -3.14 16.66 -19.86
N VAL A 426 -3.61 17.90 -19.77
CA VAL A 426 -3.06 19.04 -20.53
C VAL A 426 -1.61 19.31 -20.12
N GLY A 427 -1.32 19.37 -18.82
CA GLY A 427 0.03 19.57 -18.30
C GLY A 427 0.99 18.45 -18.67
N ALA A 428 0.54 17.18 -18.59
CA ALA A 428 1.30 16.05 -19.06
C ALA A 428 1.64 16.14 -20.56
N MET A 429 0.64 16.46 -21.39
CA MET A 429 0.84 16.57 -22.83
C MET A 429 1.83 17.68 -23.20
N LYS A 430 1.88 18.81 -22.45
CA LYS A 430 2.86 19.87 -22.65
C LYS A 430 4.31 19.36 -22.48
N VAL A 431 4.55 18.50 -21.48
CA VAL A 431 5.87 17.85 -21.27
C VAL A 431 6.20 16.95 -22.44
N TYR A 432 5.30 16.04 -22.84
CA TYR A 432 5.54 15.14 -23.97
C TYR A 432 5.80 15.88 -25.29
N ARG A 433 5.02 16.87 -25.62
CA ARG A 433 5.22 17.70 -26.83
C ARG A 433 6.60 18.34 -26.87
N ARG A 434 7.16 18.69 -25.71
CA ARG A 434 8.50 19.26 -25.61
C ARG A 434 9.62 18.24 -25.74
N MET A 435 9.32 16.96 -25.45
CA MET A 435 10.26 15.84 -25.61
C MET A 435 10.32 15.32 -27.05
N LEU A 436 9.29 15.56 -27.86
CA LEU A 436 9.25 15.09 -29.24
C LEU A 436 10.19 15.93 -30.14
N ALA A 437 10.82 15.25 -31.09
CA ALA A 437 11.61 15.83 -32.17
C ALA A 437 11.15 15.23 -33.50
N GLU A 438 11.37 15.95 -34.58
CA GLU A 438 11.14 15.42 -35.92
C GLU A 438 12.38 14.65 -36.39
N ASP A 439 12.17 13.49 -37.00
CA ASP A 439 13.21 12.76 -37.71
C ASP A 439 13.48 13.37 -39.13
N GLU A 440 14.40 12.82 -39.87
CA GLU A 440 14.76 13.29 -41.24
C GLU A 440 13.57 13.22 -42.22
N GLY A 441 12.54 12.42 -41.92
CA GLY A 441 11.32 12.30 -42.71
C GLY A 441 10.18 13.22 -42.22
N GLY A 442 10.40 14.04 -41.19
CA GLY A 442 9.37 14.90 -40.58
C GLY A 442 8.40 14.17 -39.64
N LYS A 443 8.67 12.92 -39.28
CA LYS A 443 7.88 12.15 -38.32
C LYS A 443 8.29 12.50 -36.90
N LEU A 444 7.31 12.76 -36.07
CA LEU A 444 7.53 12.99 -34.63
C LEU A 444 7.98 11.69 -33.94
N MET A 445 9.09 11.77 -33.25
CA MET A 445 9.68 10.69 -32.47
C MET A 445 10.15 11.19 -31.10
N MET A 446 10.29 10.28 -30.15
CA MET A 446 10.93 10.54 -28.88
C MET A 446 12.42 10.16 -29.00
N PRO A 447 13.34 11.13 -28.92
CA PRO A 447 14.76 10.89 -29.17
C PRO A 447 15.44 9.93 -28.20
N CYS A 448 14.92 9.86 -26.97
CA CYS A 448 15.45 9.03 -25.92
C CYS A 448 14.34 8.68 -24.92
N GLY A 449 14.28 7.41 -24.55
CA GLY A 449 13.38 6.91 -23.52
C GLY A 449 13.95 5.63 -22.89
N PRO A 450 14.12 5.56 -21.58
CA PRO A 450 14.59 4.36 -20.92
C PRO A 450 13.45 3.36 -20.75
N SER A 451 13.80 2.07 -20.68
CA SER A 451 12.97 1.03 -20.14
C SER A 451 13.49 0.64 -18.75
N PRO A 452 12.65 0.55 -17.72
CA PRO A 452 13.08 0.14 -16.39
C PRO A 452 13.52 -1.34 -16.33
N GLU A 453 13.06 -2.16 -17.27
CA GLU A 453 13.32 -3.60 -17.31
C GLU A 453 14.39 -4.02 -18.34
N TRP A 454 14.44 -3.36 -19.47
CA TRP A 454 15.24 -3.75 -20.63
C TRP A 454 16.27 -2.68 -21.02
N GLY A 455 17.46 -3.10 -21.46
CA GLY A 455 18.48 -2.18 -21.94
C GLY A 455 19.32 -1.51 -20.86
N ARG A 456 19.33 -2.04 -19.65
CA ARG A 456 20.12 -1.50 -18.53
C ARG A 456 21.61 -1.47 -18.79
N GLU A 457 22.13 -2.45 -19.54
CA GLU A 457 23.57 -2.59 -19.80
C GLU A 457 24.04 -1.78 -21.00
N ASP A 458 23.12 -1.37 -21.87
CA ASP A 458 23.41 -0.62 -23.07
C ASP A 458 22.45 0.56 -23.27
N ALA A 459 22.85 1.70 -22.71
CA ALA A 459 22.10 2.95 -22.86
C ALA A 459 22.04 3.42 -24.33
N GLN A 460 22.93 2.93 -25.18
CA GLN A 460 22.94 3.25 -26.63
C GLN A 460 21.89 2.45 -27.40
N SER A 461 21.57 1.23 -26.94
CA SER A 461 20.58 0.38 -27.62
C SER A 461 19.15 0.95 -27.52
N SER A 462 18.87 1.73 -26.48
CA SER A 462 17.55 2.38 -26.31
C SER A 462 17.42 3.72 -27.05
N ALA A 463 18.51 4.32 -27.46
CA ALA A 463 18.50 5.64 -28.12
C ALA A 463 18.25 5.62 -29.63
N GLY A 464 18.33 4.48 -30.25
CA GLY A 464 18.23 4.36 -31.73
C GLY A 464 17.34 3.26 -32.25
N LYS A 465 16.73 2.48 -31.38
CA LYS A 465 15.90 1.31 -31.76
C LYS A 465 14.55 1.34 -31.07
N ASN A 466 13.80 2.41 -31.27
CA ASN A 466 12.36 2.27 -31.10
C ASN A 466 11.79 1.67 -32.38
N PRO A 467 11.02 0.59 -32.31
CA PRO A 467 10.32 0.04 -33.45
C PRO A 467 9.28 1.00 -34.01
#